data_7726ce96698a71a847eda725de6ac002
#
_entry.id   7726ce96698a71a847eda725de6ac002
#
_cell.length_a   1.000
_cell.length_b   1.000
_cell.length_c   1.000
_cell.angle_alpha   90.00
_cell.angle_beta   90.00
_cell.angle_gamma   90.00
#
_symmetry.space_group_name_H-M   'P 1'
#
loop_
_entity.id
_entity.type
_entity.pdbx_description
1 polymer ?
#
loop_
_entity_poly.entity_id
_entity_poly.type
_entity_poly.pdbx_seq_one_letter_code
_entity_poly.pdbx_strand_id
1 'polypeptide(L)'
;MDPIIWSTNFNHPDNEVDSCIESLEKLEVSPGGVIHTSFYTPKEDRPESIWRDTYDAIITKALGDLGLLKRIDYMYNYWMQSYGNGEESHATHDHFSSVELFSFVHFIRPTSKKCFAFIDSDGKSNYPEQNAGDFIVFPSWSLHRVEPHRLDEKRCVISGNLSVKSIHCPLGRNGGYKSANVHYINDKTYVWSKSNYTVDSESQMFKELPNIWFE
;
A
#
# COMPACT_ATOMS: atom_id res chain seq x y z
N MET A 1 -6.32 16.30 9.37
CA MET A 1 -5.32 16.57 8.28
C MET A 1 -5.43 15.42 7.30
N ASP A 2 -5.48 15.70 5.99
CA ASP A 2 -5.52 14.64 4.98
C ASP A 2 -4.14 13.97 4.90
N PRO A 3 -4.02 12.66 5.13
CA PRO A 3 -2.74 11.96 5.08
C PRO A 3 -2.29 11.61 3.65
N ILE A 4 -3.05 11.94 2.62
CA ILE A 4 -2.68 11.63 1.24
C ILE A 4 -1.43 12.42 0.85
N ILE A 5 -0.37 11.71 0.47
CA ILE A 5 0.91 12.30 0.09
C ILE A 5 1.12 12.36 -1.43
N TRP A 6 0.37 11.54 -2.16
CA TRP A 6 0.37 11.53 -3.61
C TRP A 6 -0.93 10.94 -4.13
N SER A 7 -1.39 11.41 -5.28
CA SER A 7 -2.58 10.87 -5.93
C SER A 7 -2.52 11.03 -7.45
N THR A 8 -3.27 10.18 -8.11
CA THR A 8 -3.52 10.28 -9.56
C THR A 8 -4.88 9.67 -9.87
N ASN A 9 -5.31 9.77 -11.11
CA ASN A 9 -6.53 9.11 -11.58
C ASN A 9 -6.22 8.34 -12.87
N PHE A 10 -6.62 7.09 -12.93
CA PHE A 10 -6.59 6.26 -14.13
C PHE A 10 -7.60 5.12 -14.01
N ASN A 11 -8.11 4.64 -15.12
CA ASN A 11 -9.07 3.55 -15.17
C ASN A 11 -8.50 2.37 -15.96
N HIS A 12 -8.87 1.18 -15.56
CA HIS A 12 -8.71 -0.02 -16.37
C HIS A 12 -9.91 -0.18 -17.31
N PRO A 13 -9.76 -0.91 -18.42
CA PRO A 13 -10.88 -1.21 -19.31
C PRO A 13 -12.01 -1.94 -18.56
N ASP A 14 -13.25 -1.51 -18.74
CA ASP A 14 -14.41 -2.05 -18.00
C ASP A 14 -14.55 -3.56 -18.13
N ASN A 15 -14.30 -4.12 -19.33
CA ASN A 15 -14.37 -5.54 -19.57
C ASN A 15 -13.30 -6.34 -18.79
N GLU A 16 -12.11 -5.76 -18.56
CA GLU A 16 -11.08 -6.39 -17.73
C GLU A 16 -11.49 -6.32 -16.25
N VAL A 17 -12.02 -5.18 -15.82
CA VAL A 17 -12.52 -5.01 -14.46
C VAL A 17 -13.62 -6.01 -14.15
N ASP A 18 -14.60 -6.17 -15.06
CA ASP A 18 -15.69 -7.14 -14.89
C ASP A 18 -15.15 -8.56 -14.77
N SER A 19 -14.25 -8.95 -15.66
CA SER A 19 -13.62 -10.27 -15.64
C SER A 19 -12.84 -10.53 -14.35
N CYS A 20 -12.12 -9.52 -13.85
CA CYS A 20 -11.40 -9.64 -12.58
C CYS A 20 -12.35 -9.80 -11.40
N ILE A 21 -13.45 -9.03 -11.34
CA ILE A 21 -14.45 -9.14 -10.28
C ILE A 21 -15.13 -10.53 -10.31
N GLU A 22 -15.54 -11.00 -11.47
CA GLU A 22 -16.13 -12.34 -11.61
C GLU A 22 -15.17 -13.46 -11.17
N SER A 23 -13.89 -13.29 -11.44
CA SER A 23 -12.85 -14.24 -11.02
C SER A 23 -12.60 -14.17 -9.53
N LEU A 24 -12.57 -12.96 -8.96
CA LEU A 24 -12.40 -12.73 -7.53
C LEU A 24 -13.54 -13.36 -6.71
N GLU A 25 -14.77 -13.26 -7.19
CA GLU A 25 -15.96 -13.82 -6.52
C GLU A 25 -15.97 -15.36 -6.48
N LYS A 26 -15.11 -16.01 -7.27
CA LYS A 26 -14.90 -17.47 -7.24
C LYS A 26 -13.84 -17.90 -6.23
N LEU A 27 -13.03 -16.96 -5.74
CA LEU A 27 -12.03 -17.24 -4.71
C LEU A 27 -12.70 -17.41 -3.34
N GLU A 28 -11.97 -18.06 -2.44
CA GLU A 28 -12.43 -18.18 -1.06
C GLU A 28 -12.64 -16.81 -0.41
N VAL A 29 -13.68 -16.71 0.39
CA VAL A 29 -14.01 -15.50 1.14
C VAL A 29 -13.01 -15.34 2.30
N SER A 30 -12.72 -14.11 2.68
CA SER A 30 -11.83 -13.81 3.83
C SER A 30 -12.28 -14.52 5.11
N PRO A 31 -11.34 -14.86 6.03
CA PRO A 31 -11.72 -15.33 7.35
C PRO A 31 -12.68 -14.33 8.01
N GLY A 32 -13.92 -14.77 8.29
CA GLY A 32 -15.00 -13.88 8.73
C GLY A 32 -16.13 -13.71 7.71
N GLY A 33 -15.93 -14.14 6.48
CA GLY A 33 -17.03 -14.55 5.60
C GLY A 33 -17.74 -13.47 4.78
N VAL A 34 -17.17 -12.26 4.64
CA VAL A 34 -17.97 -11.15 4.11
C VAL A 34 -17.35 -10.45 2.90
N ILE A 35 -16.02 -10.48 2.74
CA ILE A 35 -15.32 -9.74 1.68
C ILE A 35 -14.61 -10.73 0.76
N HIS A 36 -14.88 -10.67 -0.53
CA HIS A 36 -14.06 -11.37 -1.50
C HIS A 36 -12.73 -10.65 -1.67
N THR A 37 -11.63 -11.37 -1.47
CA THR A 37 -10.29 -10.78 -1.53
C THR A 37 -9.29 -11.75 -2.14
N SER A 38 -8.40 -11.22 -2.97
CA SER A 38 -7.26 -11.96 -3.51
C SER A 38 -6.04 -11.94 -2.57
N PHE A 39 -6.15 -11.32 -1.40
CA PHE A 39 -5.01 -11.18 -0.46
C PHE A 39 -4.34 -12.51 -0.11
N TYR A 40 -5.12 -13.57 0.09
CA TYR A 40 -4.62 -14.90 0.45
C TYR A 40 -4.23 -15.78 -0.75
N THR A 41 -4.47 -15.29 -1.97
CA THR A 41 -4.14 -15.99 -3.21
C THR A 41 -2.68 -15.71 -3.61
N PRO A 42 -1.92 -16.71 -4.09
CA PRO A 42 -0.61 -16.49 -4.69
C PRO A 42 -0.65 -15.39 -5.74
N LYS A 43 0.40 -14.57 -5.80
CA LYS A 43 0.41 -13.35 -6.64
C LYS A 43 0.15 -13.61 -8.11
N GLU A 44 0.67 -14.72 -8.63
CA GLU A 44 0.52 -15.18 -10.00
C GLU A 44 -0.90 -15.62 -10.36
N ASP A 45 -1.68 -16.02 -9.35
CA ASP A 45 -3.05 -16.54 -9.52
C ASP A 45 -4.12 -15.46 -9.24
N ARG A 46 -3.71 -14.27 -8.87
CA ARG A 46 -4.63 -13.16 -8.57
C ARG A 46 -5.25 -12.61 -9.85
N PRO A 47 -6.56 -12.39 -9.90
CA PRO A 47 -7.22 -11.84 -11.09
C PRO A 47 -6.59 -10.54 -11.59
N GLU A 48 -6.25 -9.66 -10.68
CA GLU A 48 -5.66 -8.34 -10.95
C GLU A 48 -4.18 -8.38 -11.37
N SER A 49 -3.56 -9.55 -11.42
CA SER A 49 -2.17 -9.73 -11.87
C SER A 49 -1.94 -9.24 -13.31
N ILE A 50 -2.98 -9.21 -14.13
CA ILE A 50 -2.96 -8.68 -15.49
C ILE A 50 -2.58 -7.18 -15.54
N TRP A 51 -2.77 -6.44 -14.46
CA TRP A 51 -2.47 -5.01 -14.37
C TRP A 51 -1.10 -4.71 -13.75
N ARG A 52 -0.25 -5.71 -13.61
CA ARG A 52 1.06 -5.57 -12.98
C ARG A 52 1.88 -4.44 -13.56
N ASP A 53 2.02 -4.37 -14.88
CA ASP A 53 2.84 -3.36 -15.54
C ASP A 53 2.28 -1.95 -15.31
N THR A 54 0.97 -1.81 -15.22
CA THR A 54 0.31 -0.53 -14.89
C THR A 54 0.68 -0.09 -13.47
N TYR A 55 0.57 -0.99 -12.48
CA TYR A 55 0.94 -0.65 -11.11
C TYR A 55 2.44 -0.42 -10.94
N ASP A 56 3.30 -1.15 -11.64
CA ASP A 56 4.74 -0.89 -11.69
C ASP A 56 5.02 0.55 -12.17
N ALA A 57 4.37 0.99 -13.25
CA ALA A 57 4.54 2.33 -13.79
C ALA A 57 4.03 3.41 -12.83
N ILE A 58 2.85 3.23 -12.24
CA ILE A 58 2.23 4.20 -11.33
C ILE A 58 3.03 4.34 -10.04
N ILE A 59 3.46 3.23 -9.44
CA ILE A 59 4.27 3.25 -8.21
C ILE A 59 5.63 3.89 -8.48
N THR A 60 6.27 3.54 -9.60
CA THR A 60 7.53 4.17 -10.03
C THR A 60 7.37 5.69 -10.19
N LYS A 61 6.27 6.12 -10.82
CA LYS A 61 5.95 7.55 -10.95
C LYS A 61 5.74 8.21 -9.59
N ALA A 62 4.97 7.61 -8.70
CA ALA A 62 4.73 8.15 -7.36
C ALA A 62 6.03 8.33 -6.58
N LEU A 63 6.91 7.32 -6.58
CA LEU A 63 8.22 7.39 -5.92
C LEU A 63 9.13 8.43 -6.57
N GLY A 64 9.06 8.59 -7.89
CA GLY A 64 9.78 9.64 -8.63
C GLY A 64 9.33 11.04 -8.20
N ASP A 65 8.03 11.28 -8.20
CA ASP A 65 7.43 12.57 -7.81
C ASP A 65 7.70 12.92 -6.33
N LEU A 66 7.75 11.91 -5.46
CA LEU A 66 8.13 12.05 -4.05
C LEU A 66 9.65 12.18 -3.82
N GLY A 67 10.47 12.07 -4.86
CA GLY A 67 11.93 12.17 -4.76
C GLY A 67 12.60 10.96 -4.11
N LEU A 68 11.92 9.82 -4.03
CA LEU A 68 12.37 8.62 -3.34
C LEU A 68 13.00 7.58 -4.28
N LEU A 69 12.68 7.58 -5.56
CA LEU A 69 13.05 6.53 -6.51
C LEU A 69 14.56 6.21 -6.56
N LYS A 70 15.41 7.21 -6.33
CA LYS A 70 16.87 7.05 -6.29
C LYS A 70 17.43 6.82 -4.88
N ARG A 71 16.56 6.77 -3.88
CA ARG A 71 16.96 6.70 -2.47
C ARG A 71 16.61 5.41 -1.79
N ILE A 72 15.69 4.65 -2.37
CA ILE A 72 15.25 3.38 -1.81
C ILE A 72 15.21 2.29 -2.89
N ASP A 73 15.55 1.08 -2.51
CA ASP A 73 15.06 -0.10 -3.20
C ASP A 73 13.76 -0.51 -2.52
N TYR A 74 12.78 -0.85 -3.29
CA TYR A 74 11.44 -1.14 -2.79
C TYR A 74 10.90 -2.44 -3.36
N MET A 75 9.89 -2.95 -2.72
CA MET A 75 8.98 -3.96 -3.23
C MET A 75 7.56 -3.52 -2.86
N TYR A 76 6.60 -4.01 -3.59
CA TYR A 76 5.20 -3.75 -3.29
C TYR A 76 4.38 -5.01 -3.46
N ASN A 77 3.23 -4.99 -2.81
CA ASN A 77 2.21 -6.00 -2.93
C ASN A 77 0.86 -5.32 -3.06
N TYR A 78 -0.03 -5.89 -3.84
CA TYR A 78 -1.40 -5.39 -3.97
C TYR A 78 -2.37 -6.56 -4.11
N TRP A 79 -3.60 -6.30 -3.77
CA TRP A 79 -4.69 -7.25 -3.82
C TRP A 79 -6.00 -6.55 -4.09
N MET A 80 -6.92 -7.28 -4.71
CA MET A 80 -8.26 -6.82 -5.03
C MET A 80 -9.23 -7.19 -3.90
N GLN A 81 -10.21 -6.33 -3.66
CA GLN A 81 -11.27 -6.55 -2.70
C GLN A 81 -12.60 -6.12 -3.30
N SER A 82 -13.60 -6.99 -3.21
CA SER A 82 -14.97 -6.71 -3.58
C SER A 82 -15.86 -6.78 -2.35
N TYR A 83 -16.63 -5.73 -2.17
CA TYR A 83 -17.63 -5.58 -1.11
C TYR A 83 -19.00 -5.71 -1.76
N GLY A 84 -19.81 -6.64 -1.26
CA GLY A 84 -21.14 -6.93 -1.81
C GLY A 84 -22.22 -5.93 -1.42
N ASN A 85 -23.29 -6.40 -0.83
CA ASN A 85 -24.52 -5.64 -0.58
C ASN A 85 -24.50 -4.83 0.73
N GLY A 86 -23.35 -4.36 1.15
CA GLY A 86 -23.30 -3.17 1.96
C GLY A 86 -23.14 -3.29 3.46
N GLU A 87 -23.15 -4.48 4.02
CA GLU A 87 -22.84 -4.66 5.45
C GLU A 87 -21.36 -4.92 5.72
N GLU A 88 -20.59 -5.16 4.67
CA GLU A 88 -19.16 -5.44 4.77
C GLU A 88 -18.37 -4.19 5.15
N SER A 89 -17.45 -4.39 6.08
CA SER A 89 -16.64 -3.32 6.63
C SER A 89 -15.25 -3.83 7.00
N HIS A 90 -14.30 -2.92 7.07
CA HIS A 90 -13.01 -3.16 7.74
C HIS A 90 -12.92 -2.29 8.98
N ALA A 91 -12.56 -2.89 10.10
CA ALA A 91 -12.28 -2.18 11.34
C ALA A 91 -11.12 -1.18 11.15
N THR A 92 -11.03 -0.22 12.04
CA THR A 92 -9.90 0.72 12.05
C THR A 92 -8.58 -0.03 12.25
N HIS A 93 -7.65 0.20 11.34
CA HIS A 93 -6.33 -0.42 11.33
C HIS A 93 -5.31 0.48 10.61
N ASP A 94 -4.06 0.10 10.66
CA ASP A 94 -2.98 0.59 9.83
C ASP A 94 -2.24 -0.59 9.17
N HIS A 95 -1.25 -0.28 8.34
CA HIS A 95 -0.43 -1.28 7.67
C HIS A 95 1.04 -1.21 8.11
N PHE A 96 1.34 -0.43 9.14
CA PHE A 96 2.72 -0.26 9.60
C PHE A 96 3.18 -1.48 10.40
N SER A 97 3.90 -2.35 9.77
CA SER A 97 4.51 -3.54 10.39
C SER A 97 6.05 -3.57 10.26
N SER A 98 6.66 -2.43 10.23
CA SER A 98 8.10 -2.12 10.28
C SER A 98 8.78 -1.76 8.96
N VAL A 99 8.40 -2.28 7.80
CA VAL A 99 9.04 -1.93 6.50
C VAL A 99 8.09 -1.34 5.48
N GLU A 100 6.81 -1.45 5.73
CA GLU A 100 5.81 -0.78 4.92
C GLU A 100 5.93 0.73 5.13
N LEU A 101 6.36 1.41 4.08
CA LEU A 101 6.53 2.86 4.09
C LEU A 101 5.22 3.56 3.71
N PHE A 102 4.57 3.05 2.69
CA PHE A 102 3.32 3.60 2.18
C PHE A 102 2.29 2.49 1.95
N SER A 103 1.04 2.89 2.06
CA SER A 103 -0.10 2.12 1.57
C SER A 103 -0.77 2.88 0.45
N PHE A 104 -1.52 2.18 -0.38
CA PHE A 104 -2.30 2.81 -1.44
C PHE A 104 -3.66 2.13 -1.61
N VAL A 105 -4.59 2.90 -2.12
CA VAL A 105 -5.92 2.41 -2.55
C VAL A 105 -6.22 2.97 -3.93
N HIS A 106 -6.67 2.10 -4.82
CA HIS A 106 -7.22 2.45 -6.13
C HIS A 106 -8.71 2.13 -6.13
N PHE A 107 -9.53 3.13 -6.32
CA PHE A 107 -10.99 3.01 -6.33
C PHE A 107 -11.46 2.57 -7.73
N ILE A 108 -11.53 1.26 -7.97
CA ILE A 108 -11.91 0.66 -9.27
C ILE A 108 -13.41 0.89 -9.53
N ARG A 109 -14.24 0.49 -8.58
CA ARG A 109 -15.70 0.72 -8.57
C ARG A 109 -16.11 1.23 -7.20
N PRO A 110 -16.06 2.53 -6.98
CA PRO A 110 -16.60 3.12 -5.76
C PRO A 110 -18.12 3.04 -5.79
N THR A 111 -18.74 3.12 -4.63
CA THR A 111 -20.19 3.31 -4.48
C THR A 111 -20.52 4.80 -4.47
N SER A 112 -21.81 5.13 -4.60
CA SER A 112 -22.30 6.50 -4.46
C SER A 112 -22.05 7.10 -3.07
N LYS A 113 -21.89 6.23 -2.04
CA LYS A 113 -21.48 6.61 -0.69
C LYS A 113 -19.95 6.41 -0.53
N LYS A 114 -19.27 7.42 0.01
CA LYS A 114 -17.87 7.30 0.43
C LYS A 114 -17.76 6.36 1.64
N CYS A 115 -16.99 5.29 1.53
CA CYS A 115 -16.87 4.25 2.55
C CYS A 115 -15.47 4.17 3.18
N PHE A 116 -14.44 4.47 2.43
CA PHE A 116 -13.08 4.54 2.95
C PHE A 116 -12.88 5.85 3.72
N ALA A 117 -12.38 5.78 4.93
CA ALA A 117 -12.12 6.94 5.76
C ALA A 117 -10.79 6.82 6.50
N PHE A 118 -10.05 7.91 6.57
CA PHE A 118 -8.97 8.08 7.53
C PHE A 118 -9.54 8.47 8.89
N ILE A 119 -8.86 8.05 9.95
CA ILE A 119 -9.25 8.35 11.32
C ILE A 119 -8.24 9.36 11.88
N ASP A 120 -8.74 10.50 12.34
CA ASP A 120 -7.90 11.53 12.95
C ASP A 120 -7.61 11.23 14.44
N SER A 121 -6.80 12.09 15.07
CA SER A 121 -6.44 11.97 16.48
C SER A 121 -7.64 12.03 17.44
N ASP A 122 -8.75 12.60 17.01
CA ASP A 122 -9.99 12.71 17.79
C ASP A 122 -10.93 11.54 17.52
N GLY A 123 -10.51 10.57 16.69
CA GLY A 123 -11.31 9.41 16.31
C GLY A 123 -12.39 9.70 15.25
N LYS A 124 -12.35 10.86 14.61
CA LYS A 124 -13.30 11.24 13.56
C LYS A 124 -12.88 10.71 12.21
N SER A 125 -13.87 10.33 11.42
CA SER A 125 -13.67 9.90 10.04
C SER A 125 -13.53 11.08 9.09
N ASN A 126 -12.46 11.04 8.29
CA ASN A 126 -12.23 11.95 7.17
C ASN A 126 -12.29 11.16 5.87
N TYR A 127 -13.23 11.48 5.00
CA TYR A 127 -13.48 10.78 3.75
C TYR A 127 -12.79 11.52 2.59
N PRO A 128 -11.73 10.96 2.00
CA PRO A 128 -11.17 11.52 0.77
C PRO A 128 -12.16 11.41 -0.38
N GLU A 129 -11.84 12.03 -1.52
CA GLU A 129 -12.54 11.73 -2.76
C GLU A 129 -12.34 10.26 -3.14
N GLN A 130 -13.39 9.64 -3.68
CA GLN A 130 -13.43 8.22 -4.03
C GLN A 130 -14.17 8.07 -5.36
N ASN A 131 -13.70 8.78 -6.39
CA ASN A 131 -14.22 8.61 -7.73
C ASN A 131 -13.61 7.38 -8.40
N ALA A 132 -14.26 6.87 -9.43
CA ALA A 132 -13.69 5.79 -10.23
C ALA A 132 -12.34 6.21 -10.81
N GLY A 133 -11.36 5.34 -10.65
CA GLY A 133 -9.98 5.58 -11.07
C GLY A 133 -9.12 6.38 -10.10
N ASP A 134 -9.67 6.95 -9.02
CA ASP A 134 -8.84 7.64 -8.03
C ASP A 134 -7.87 6.65 -7.38
N PHE A 135 -6.59 6.97 -7.45
CA PHE A 135 -5.49 6.23 -6.82
C PHE A 135 -4.82 7.15 -5.80
N ILE A 136 -4.82 6.76 -4.56
CA ILE A 136 -4.24 7.54 -3.45
C ILE A 136 -3.11 6.77 -2.77
N VAL A 137 -2.05 7.48 -2.40
CA VAL A 137 -0.92 6.96 -1.60
C VAL A 137 -0.85 7.72 -0.29
N PHE A 138 -0.67 7.00 0.79
CA PHE A 138 -0.60 7.56 2.14
C PHE A 138 0.40 6.78 3.00
N PRO A 139 0.93 7.37 4.08
CA PRO A 139 1.81 6.67 5.01
C PRO A 139 1.14 5.43 5.59
N SER A 140 1.87 4.32 5.67
CA SER A 140 1.34 3.04 6.13
C SER A 140 0.82 3.06 7.58
N TRP A 141 1.28 4.00 8.41
CA TRP A 141 0.80 4.24 9.78
C TRP A 141 -0.47 5.09 9.87
N SER A 142 -1.04 5.52 8.74
CA SER A 142 -2.29 6.28 8.75
C SER A 142 -3.45 5.37 9.11
N LEU A 143 -4.07 5.62 10.24
CA LEU A 143 -5.27 4.89 10.67
C LEU A 143 -6.39 5.10 9.68
N HIS A 144 -7.00 4.02 9.24
CA HIS A 144 -8.11 4.05 8.29
C HIS A 144 -9.09 2.90 8.52
N ARG A 145 -10.26 3.01 7.93
CA ARG A 145 -11.31 1.99 7.98
C ARG A 145 -12.17 2.01 6.73
N VAL A 146 -12.93 0.95 6.54
CA VAL A 146 -14.01 0.91 5.54
C VAL A 146 -15.33 0.76 6.27
N GLU A 147 -16.24 1.69 6.04
CA GLU A 147 -17.59 1.65 6.61
C GLU A 147 -18.57 0.95 5.67
N PRO A 148 -19.64 0.32 6.21
CA PRO A 148 -20.66 -0.28 5.38
C PRO A 148 -21.35 0.78 4.53
N HIS A 149 -21.56 0.51 3.26
CA HIS A 149 -22.30 1.44 2.40
C HIS A 149 -23.82 1.28 2.47
N ARG A 150 -24.31 0.08 2.77
CA ARG A 150 -25.75 -0.25 2.90
C ARG A 150 -26.58 0.05 1.64
N LEU A 151 -25.95 -0.12 0.48
CA LEU A 151 -26.54 0.10 -0.82
C LEU A 151 -26.52 -1.21 -1.60
N ASP A 152 -27.41 -1.38 -2.53
CA ASP A 152 -27.39 -2.49 -3.49
C ASP A 152 -26.40 -2.18 -4.64
N GLU A 153 -25.17 -1.91 -4.26
CA GLU A 153 -24.07 -1.58 -5.17
C GLU A 153 -22.85 -2.44 -4.78
N LYS A 154 -22.12 -2.94 -5.76
CA LYS A 154 -20.84 -3.60 -5.53
C LYS A 154 -19.72 -2.58 -5.52
N ARG A 155 -18.98 -2.53 -4.43
CA ARG A 155 -17.76 -1.72 -4.33
C ARG A 155 -16.53 -2.59 -4.60
N CYS A 156 -15.63 -2.11 -5.45
CA CYS A 156 -14.38 -2.79 -5.71
C CYS A 156 -13.19 -1.83 -5.62
N VAL A 157 -12.15 -2.28 -4.96
CA VAL A 157 -10.88 -1.55 -4.81
C VAL A 157 -9.70 -2.47 -5.00
N ILE A 158 -8.56 -1.89 -5.38
CA ILE A 158 -7.24 -2.48 -5.20
C ILE A 158 -6.59 -1.78 -4.01
N SER A 159 -6.16 -2.55 -3.04
CA SER A 159 -5.34 -2.09 -1.92
C SER A 159 -3.93 -2.63 -2.05
N GLY A 160 -2.95 -1.92 -1.50
CA GLY A 160 -1.58 -2.41 -1.52
C GLY A 160 -0.66 -1.68 -0.57
N ASN A 161 0.50 -2.29 -0.36
CA ASN A 161 1.58 -1.77 0.47
C ASN A 161 2.87 -1.69 -0.33
N LEU A 162 3.64 -0.66 -0.05
CA LEU A 162 4.97 -0.44 -0.57
C LEU A 162 5.96 -0.52 0.57
N SER A 163 6.87 -1.48 0.50
CA SER A 163 7.85 -1.80 1.52
C SER A 163 9.25 -1.39 1.08
N VAL A 164 10.06 -0.92 2.00
CA VAL A 164 11.46 -0.60 1.75
C VAL A 164 12.29 -1.86 1.86
N LYS A 165 13.09 -2.13 0.83
CA LYS A 165 14.07 -3.21 0.81
C LYS A 165 15.45 -2.73 1.24
N SER A 166 15.84 -1.55 0.80
CA SER A 166 17.08 -0.88 1.21
C SER A 166 16.96 0.63 1.06
N ILE A 167 17.77 1.35 1.81
CA ILE A 167 17.86 2.81 1.74
C ILE A 167 19.26 3.21 1.27
N HIS A 168 19.32 4.12 0.30
CA HIS A 168 20.54 4.67 -0.24
C HIS A 168 20.73 6.09 0.27
N CYS A 169 21.71 6.27 1.14
CA CYS A 169 22.05 7.56 1.71
C CYS A 169 23.29 8.15 1.05
N PRO A 170 23.29 9.39 0.57
CA PRO A 170 24.48 10.03 0.07
C PRO A 170 25.51 10.23 1.20
N LEU A 171 26.75 9.89 0.93
CA LEU A 171 27.88 10.10 1.84
C LEU A 171 28.44 11.52 1.67
N GLY A 172 27.83 12.52 2.28
CA GLY A 172 28.39 13.86 2.41
C GLY A 172 29.04 14.45 1.13
N ARG A 173 29.99 15.37 1.30
CA ARG A 173 30.61 16.13 0.20
C ARG A 173 31.51 15.30 -0.74
N ASN A 174 31.87 14.09 -0.40
CA ASN A 174 32.83 13.27 -1.15
C ASN A 174 32.21 12.22 -2.07
N GLY A 175 30.91 12.29 -2.32
CA GLY A 175 30.26 11.57 -3.41
C GLY A 175 30.32 10.05 -3.30
N GLY A 176 29.71 9.47 -2.32
CA GLY A 176 29.44 8.03 -2.22
C GLY A 176 28.02 7.78 -1.74
N TYR A 177 27.60 6.53 -1.78
CA TYR A 177 26.32 6.10 -1.22
C TYR A 177 26.56 5.02 -0.18
N LYS A 178 25.84 5.11 0.92
CA LYS A 178 25.66 4.00 1.85
C LYS A 178 24.33 3.34 1.56
N SER A 179 24.30 2.03 1.62
CA SER A 179 23.06 1.28 1.56
C SER A 179 22.88 0.43 2.81
N ALA A 180 21.66 0.38 3.29
CA ALA A 180 21.26 -0.55 4.32
C ALA A 180 20.12 -1.40 3.78
N ASN A 181 20.24 -2.71 3.93
CA ASN A 181 19.18 -3.62 3.56
C ASN A 181 18.32 -3.93 4.77
N VAL A 182 17.04 -3.99 4.53
CA VAL A 182 16.06 -4.46 5.49
C VAL A 182 15.82 -5.93 5.24
N HIS A 183 16.03 -6.76 6.25
CA HIS A 183 15.81 -8.19 6.14
C HIS A 183 14.59 -8.62 6.93
N TYR A 184 13.78 -9.44 6.31
CA TYR A 184 12.74 -10.19 6.98
C TYR A 184 13.38 -11.27 7.87
N ILE A 185 13.04 -11.25 9.14
CA ILE A 185 13.24 -12.39 10.03
C ILE A 185 11.86 -12.90 10.39
N ASN A 186 11.43 -14.00 9.81
CA ASN A 186 10.13 -14.62 10.04
C ASN A 186 8.97 -13.69 9.72
N ASP A 187 8.43 -13.57 8.65
CA ASP A 187 7.19 -12.86 8.23
C ASP A 187 6.68 -11.67 9.10
N LYS A 188 7.33 -11.40 10.23
CA LYS A 188 6.89 -10.41 11.25
C LYS A 188 8.00 -9.57 11.87
N THR A 189 9.26 -9.84 11.58
CA THR A 189 10.38 -9.14 12.23
C THR A 189 11.41 -8.73 11.20
N TYR A 190 11.84 -7.49 11.28
CA TYR A 190 12.82 -6.92 10.37
C TYR A 190 14.10 -6.57 11.11
N VAL A 191 15.22 -6.82 10.46
CA VAL A 191 16.53 -6.41 10.97
C VAL A 191 17.24 -5.63 9.91
N TRP A 192 17.74 -4.48 10.28
CA TRP A 192 18.69 -3.75 9.47
C TRP A 192 19.98 -4.51 9.36
N SER A 193 20.39 -4.86 8.14
CA SER A 193 21.69 -5.42 7.91
C SER A 193 22.59 -4.43 7.19
N LYS A 194 23.87 -4.52 7.49
CA LYS A 194 24.92 -3.72 6.86
C LYS A 194 25.49 -4.41 5.60
N SER A 195 24.69 -5.17 4.86
CA SER A 195 25.18 -5.83 3.67
C SER A 195 25.68 -4.79 2.65
N ASN A 196 26.79 -5.08 2.02
CA ASN A 196 27.47 -4.21 1.05
C ASN A 196 28.08 -2.92 1.61
N TYR A 197 28.37 -2.91 2.88
CA TYR A 197 28.95 -1.77 3.55
C TYR A 197 30.47 -1.77 3.39
N THR A 198 30.99 -0.97 2.51
CA THR A 198 32.45 -0.82 2.33
C THR A 198 33.04 0.36 3.07
N VAL A 199 32.24 1.15 3.77
CA VAL A 199 32.69 2.40 4.37
C VAL A 199 32.13 2.57 5.76
N ASP A 200 33.04 2.85 6.67
CA ASP A 200 32.84 3.41 7.99
C ASP A 200 31.56 2.98 8.72
N SER A 201 31.67 1.83 9.37
CA SER A 201 30.60 1.23 10.19
C SER A 201 30.18 2.07 11.41
N GLU A 202 30.87 3.18 11.65
CA GLU A 202 30.70 4.02 12.83
C GLU A 202 29.97 5.34 12.55
N SER A 203 29.51 5.58 11.33
CA SER A 203 28.80 6.82 11.07
C SER A 203 27.50 6.85 11.87
N GLN A 204 27.35 7.89 12.59
CA GLN A 204 26.24 8.18 13.50
C GLN A 204 24.87 8.06 12.81
N MET A 205 24.81 8.44 11.55
CA MET A 205 23.64 8.36 10.68
C MET A 205 23.05 6.95 10.58
N PHE A 206 23.85 5.90 10.72
CA PHE A 206 23.38 4.51 10.68
C PHE A 206 22.98 3.97 12.04
N LYS A 207 23.45 4.57 13.10
CA LYS A 207 23.02 4.25 14.46
C LYS A 207 21.63 4.85 14.75
N GLU A 208 21.32 5.96 14.09
CA GLU A 208 20.09 6.69 14.26
C GLU A 208 18.95 6.22 13.35
N LEU A 209 19.26 5.72 12.14
CA LEU A 209 18.22 5.24 11.21
C LEU A 209 17.30 4.14 11.78
N PRO A 210 17.81 3.12 12.50
CA PRO A 210 16.94 2.15 13.14
C PRO A 210 15.96 2.79 14.15
N ASN A 211 16.40 3.78 14.88
CA ASN A 211 15.57 4.42 15.89
C ASN A 211 14.48 5.30 15.28
N ILE A 212 14.76 5.91 14.14
CA ILE A 212 13.76 6.71 13.41
C ILE A 212 12.59 5.86 12.86
N TRP A 213 12.85 4.59 12.62
CA TRP A 213 11.86 3.69 12.00
C TRP A 213 11.13 2.78 13.01
N PHE A 214 11.63 2.68 14.23
CA PHE A 214 11.13 1.72 15.23
C PHE A 214 10.71 2.34 16.57
N GLU A 215 10.75 3.67 16.71
CA GLU A 215 10.12 4.41 17.79
C GLU A 215 8.77 4.99 17.32
#